data_bade7c81aa1181fec80bce7626b3dffe
#
_entry.id   bade7c81aa1181fec80bce7626b3dffe
#
_cell.length_a   1.000
_cell.length_b   1.000
_cell.length_c   1.000
_cell.angle_alpha   90.00
_cell.angle_beta   90.00
_cell.angle_gamma   90.00
#
_symmetry.space_group_name_H-M   'P 1'
#
loop_
_entity.id
_entity.type
_entity.pdbx_description
1 polymer ?
#
loop_
_entity_poly.entity_id
_entity_poly.type
_entity_poly.pdbx_seq_one_letter_code
_entity_poly.pdbx_strand_id
1 'polypeptide(L)'
;AQTVFLDGHSIQDSDVAVADILDSFEYGENGSQFGPKANASVAALASAAGDNSYCLDYANSSALGTDASSDGNDFTLTSMAAANQSNHTPSKTYMQLNARSFFGVAALSEGNTRVGVDVYDAIRGTKFASSGKKYLEVTINTVNNTYIGVANNSAAPTSFSSLNVACLQKGGDIYINAAIPAGTNGSSHAFVDDDVVGILIDADNKKFWQSINGQINSLDRTPDIDLSDSDVIAGTGGFDLTSLPGDDGFYTIHIGNSDGSTADVSVNTGHKAFAHTPPEGYTDWGSDNYT
;
A
#
# COMPACT_ATOMS: atom_id res chain seq x y z
N ALA A 1 13.86 3.55 5.59
CA ALA A 1 14.34 3.85 6.96
C ALA A 1 15.81 4.24 6.88
N GLN A 2 16.28 4.97 7.87
CA GLN A 2 17.69 5.33 8.03
C GLN A 2 18.00 5.37 9.52
N THR A 3 19.15 4.82 9.91
CA THR A 3 19.64 4.85 11.29
C THR A 3 21.05 5.40 11.30
N VAL A 4 21.30 6.44 12.09
CA VAL A 4 22.60 7.09 12.20
C VAL A 4 23.03 7.12 13.66
N PHE A 5 24.27 6.80 13.91
CA PHE A 5 24.95 7.01 15.18
C PHE A 5 26.24 7.79 14.93
N LEU A 6 26.48 8.81 15.74
CA LEU A 6 27.64 9.68 15.68
C LEU A 6 28.45 9.51 16.98
N ASP A 7 29.57 8.80 16.90
CA ASP A 7 30.44 8.54 18.03
C ASP A 7 31.12 9.84 18.51
N GLY A 8 31.18 10.02 19.81
CA GLY A 8 31.79 11.19 20.44
C GLY A 8 30.97 12.46 20.36
N HIS A 9 29.75 12.41 19.81
CA HIS A 9 28.87 13.58 19.66
C HIS A 9 27.57 13.43 20.44
N SER A 10 27.08 14.54 20.98
CA SER A 10 25.74 14.64 21.57
C SER A 10 25.00 15.83 20.97
N ILE A 11 23.66 15.82 21.03
CA ILE A 11 22.81 16.92 20.55
C ILE A 11 23.15 18.27 21.29
N GLN A 12 23.80 18.18 22.43
CA GLN A 12 24.19 19.35 23.24
C GLN A 12 25.69 19.70 23.13
N ASP A 13 26.42 18.92 22.30
CA ASP A 13 27.85 19.14 22.12
C ASP A 13 28.09 20.40 21.25
N SER A 14 29.00 21.26 21.68
CA SER A 14 29.36 22.46 20.92
C SER A 14 30.12 22.13 19.63
N ASP A 15 30.65 20.94 19.51
CA ASP A 15 31.44 20.48 18.36
C ASP A 15 30.54 19.92 17.24
N VAL A 16 29.33 19.46 17.57
CA VAL A 16 28.28 19.21 16.60
C VAL A 16 27.26 20.34 16.75
N ALA A 17 27.37 21.33 15.92
CA ALA A 17 26.37 22.40 15.91
C ALA A 17 24.98 21.74 15.66
N VAL A 18 23.95 22.20 16.38
CA VAL A 18 22.57 21.85 16.10
C VAL A 18 22.27 22.02 14.59
N ALA A 19 22.97 22.96 13.93
CA ALA A 19 22.99 23.12 12.49
C ALA A 19 23.42 21.86 11.73
N ASP A 20 24.44 21.12 12.18
CA ASP A 20 24.93 19.92 11.45
C ASP A 20 23.96 18.75 11.57
N ILE A 21 23.26 18.62 12.71
CA ILE A 21 22.18 17.66 12.89
C ILE A 21 20.95 18.09 12.09
N LEU A 22 20.60 19.38 12.13
CA LEU A 22 19.51 19.95 11.31
C LEU A 22 19.88 19.94 9.82
N ASP A 23 21.17 20.04 9.48
CA ASP A 23 21.66 19.88 8.12
C ASP A 23 21.49 18.46 7.57
N SER A 24 21.23 17.45 8.42
CA SER A 24 20.79 16.11 7.98
C SER A 24 19.32 16.08 7.57
N PHE A 25 18.59 17.17 7.76
CA PHE A 25 17.19 17.33 7.42
C PHE A 25 16.98 18.58 6.56
N GLU A 26 16.02 18.55 5.70
CA GLU A 26 15.66 19.68 4.83
C GLU A 26 14.15 19.79 4.66
N TYR A 27 13.68 21.00 4.33
CA TYR A 27 12.33 21.17 3.83
C TYR A 27 12.31 20.84 2.35
N GLY A 28 11.25 20.17 1.89
CA GLY A 28 10.99 19.99 0.49
C GLY A 28 10.94 21.34 -0.26
N GLU A 29 11.06 21.31 -1.59
CA GLU A 29 11.14 22.50 -2.44
C GLU A 29 10.02 23.54 -2.18
N ASN A 30 8.88 23.07 -1.68
CA ASN A 30 7.74 23.93 -1.31
C ASN A 30 7.65 24.26 0.18
N GLY A 31 8.66 23.94 0.99
CA GLY A 31 8.67 24.18 2.44
C GLY A 31 7.60 23.41 3.22
N SER A 32 6.95 22.43 2.61
CA SER A 32 5.76 21.80 3.15
C SER A 32 6.02 20.65 4.12
N GLN A 33 7.21 20.05 4.06
CA GLN A 33 7.56 18.95 4.97
C GLN A 33 9.05 18.98 5.30
N PHE A 34 9.35 18.72 6.58
CA PHE A 34 10.70 18.58 7.09
C PHE A 34 11.07 17.08 7.08
N GLY A 35 12.14 16.72 6.39
CA GLY A 35 12.56 15.34 6.23
C GLY A 35 14.07 15.20 6.12
N PRO A 36 14.61 13.98 6.28
CA PRO A 36 16.05 13.75 6.17
C PRO A 36 16.56 14.05 4.77
N LYS A 37 17.77 14.58 4.70
CA LYS A 37 18.53 14.74 3.45
C LYS A 37 18.85 13.40 2.80
N ALA A 38 19.35 13.47 1.58
CA ALA A 38 19.81 12.30 0.84
C ALA A 38 20.80 11.45 1.66
N ASN A 39 20.71 10.12 1.54
CA ASN A 39 21.52 9.16 2.28
C ASN A 39 23.02 9.48 2.24
N ALA A 40 23.55 9.91 1.10
CA ALA A 40 24.96 10.26 0.94
C ALA A 40 25.41 11.42 1.85
N SER A 41 24.56 12.43 2.07
CA SER A 41 24.87 13.55 2.97
C SER A 41 24.93 13.12 4.44
N VAL A 42 24.02 12.22 4.82
CA VAL A 42 23.95 11.70 6.19
C VAL A 42 25.07 10.70 6.45
N ALA A 43 25.44 9.88 5.46
CA ALA A 43 26.59 9.00 5.54
C ALA A 43 27.92 9.78 5.67
N ALA A 44 28.05 10.90 4.95
CA ALA A 44 29.22 11.79 5.07
C ALA A 44 29.35 12.40 6.45
N LEU A 45 28.22 12.73 7.11
CA LEU A 45 28.21 13.22 8.50
C LEU A 45 28.73 12.13 9.45
N ALA A 46 28.30 10.88 9.31
CA ALA A 46 28.79 9.77 10.10
C ALA A 46 30.30 9.56 9.85
N SER A 47 30.76 9.61 8.61
CA SER A 47 32.19 9.49 8.25
C SER A 47 33.07 10.61 8.80
N ALA A 48 32.51 11.75 9.14
CA ALA A 48 33.23 12.88 9.73
C ALA A 48 33.28 12.86 11.28
N ALA A 49 32.54 11.95 11.89
CA ALA A 49 32.45 11.79 13.35
C ALA A 49 33.51 10.80 13.85
N GLY A 50 33.36 10.21 15.04
CA GLY A 50 34.33 9.25 15.57
C GLY A 50 34.28 7.88 14.89
N ASP A 51 35.34 7.10 15.02
CA ASP A 51 35.55 5.81 14.31
C ASP A 51 34.50 4.72 14.56
N ASN A 52 33.65 4.88 15.58
CA ASN A 52 32.52 3.95 15.82
C ASN A 52 31.19 4.47 15.26
N SER A 53 31.23 5.54 14.50
CA SER A 53 30.02 6.07 13.82
C SER A 53 29.53 5.14 12.74
N TYR A 54 28.25 5.19 12.43
CA TYR A 54 27.67 4.45 11.31
C TYR A 54 26.42 5.12 10.74
N CYS A 55 26.13 4.81 9.50
CA CYS A 55 24.88 5.18 8.81
C CYS A 55 24.31 3.97 8.08
N LEU A 56 23.24 3.38 8.60
CA LEU A 56 22.51 2.30 7.93
C LEU A 56 21.40 2.93 7.07
N ASP A 57 21.52 2.86 5.77
CA ASP A 57 20.51 3.40 4.82
C ASP A 57 19.53 2.33 4.32
N TYR A 58 19.83 1.06 4.58
CA TYR A 58 19.03 -0.11 4.16
C TYR A 58 18.74 -0.15 2.65
N ALA A 59 19.54 0.51 1.82
CA ALA A 59 19.29 0.60 0.38
C ALA A 59 19.58 -0.71 -0.36
N ASN A 60 20.60 -1.45 0.09
CA ASN A 60 20.99 -2.72 -0.54
C ASN A 60 20.22 -3.90 0.08
N SER A 61 19.25 -4.46 -0.65
CA SER A 61 18.46 -5.61 -0.19
C SER A 61 19.28 -6.87 0.11
N SER A 62 20.46 -7.02 -0.50
CA SER A 62 21.36 -8.15 -0.26
C SER A 62 22.27 -7.95 0.95
N ALA A 63 22.35 -6.73 1.50
CA ALA A 63 23.25 -6.35 2.57
C ALA A 63 22.66 -5.21 3.41
N LEU A 64 21.50 -5.45 4.02
CA LEU A 64 20.75 -4.43 4.80
C LEU A 64 21.50 -3.89 6.01
N GLY A 65 22.53 -4.59 6.50
CA GLY A 65 23.36 -4.17 7.63
C GLY A 65 24.62 -3.39 7.24
N THR A 66 24.80 -3.07 5.96
CA THR A 66 26.00 -2.34 5.51
C THR A 66 25.97 -0.90 6.02
N ASP A 67 27.09 -0.50 6.60
CA ASP A 67 27.35 0.89 6.95
C ASP A 67 27.66 1.70 5.68
N ALA A 68 26.86 2.72 5.41
CA ALA A 68 27.04 3.60 4.27
C ALA A 68 28.10 4.71 4.53
N SER A 69 28.60 4.83 5.74
CA SER A 69 29.74 5.71 6.07
C SER A 69 31.07 5.09 5.59
N SER A 70 32.16 5.85 5.67
CA SER A 70 33.52 5.35 5.35
C SER A 70 34.13 4.47 6.45
N ASP A 71 33.52 4.40 7.62
CA ASP A 71 34.11 3.75 8.81
C ASP A 71 33.96 2.23 8.76
N GLY A 72 32.98 1.72 7.97
CA GLY A 72 32.80 0.29 7.71
C GLY A 72 32.30 -0.49 8.92
N ASN A 73 31.52 0.14 9.78
CA ASN A 73 30.92 -0.48 10.96
C ASN A 73 29.67 -1.30 10.60
N ASP A 74 29.86 -2.32 9.77
CA ASP A 74 28.80 -3.19 9.28
C ASP A 74 28.15 -4.02 10.39
N PHE A 75 26.85 -4.22 10.29
CA PHE A 75 26.05 -5.03 11.22
C PHE A 75 25.78 -6.42 10.67
N THR A 76 26.01 -7.43 11.47
CA THR A 76 25.59 -8.79 11.15
C THR A 76 24.08 -8.92 11.32
N LEU A 77 23.40 -9.31 10.26
CA LEU A 77 21.94 -9.48 10.26
C LEU A 77 21.53 -10.79 10.95
N THR A 78 20.56 -10.71 11.84
CA THR A 78 19.90 -11.87 12.45
C THR A 78 18.42 -11.80 12.12
N SER A 79 17.91 -12.79 11.38
CA SER A 79 16.48 -12.89 10.98
C SER A 79 15.98 -11.73 10.12
N MET A 80 16.88 -11.00 9.44
CA MET A 80 16.53 -10.01 8.41
C MET A 80 16.95 -10.52 7.04
N ALA A 81 16.09 -10.32 6.05
CA ALA A 81 16.31 -10.71 4.66
C ALA A 81 15.81 -9.61 3.71
N ALA A 82 16.10 -9.73 2.42
CA ALA A 82 15.62 -8.80 1.39
C ALA A 82 14.09 -8.55 1.45
N ALA A 83 13.30 -9.56 1.80
CA ALA A 83 11.86 -9.45 1.97
C ALA A 83 11.41 -8.47 3.08
N ASN A 84 12.30 -8.12 4.00
CA ASN A 84 12.03 -7.14 5.05
C ASN A 84 12.29 -5.69 4.61
N GLN A 85 12.91 -5.50 3.44
CA GLN A 85 13.10 -4.17 2.88
C GLN A 85 11.76 -3.60 2.37
N SER A 86 11.53 -2.34 2.60
CA SER A 86 10.38 -1.60 2.08
C SER A 86 10.85 -0.35 1.35
N ASN A 87 10.14 0.00 0.27
CA ASN A 87 10.38 1.23 -0.49
C ASN A 87 9.88 2.50 0.22
N HIS A 88 9.33 2.37 1.44
CA HIS A 88 9.01 3.55 2.25
C HIS A 88 10.28 4.31 2.59
N THR A 89 10.31 5.56 2.21
CA THR A 89 11.38 6.50 2.55
C THR A 89 10.77 7.75 3.16
N PRO A 90 11.55 8.60 3.83
CA PRO A 90 11.05 9.89 4.29
C PRO A 90 10.52 10.78 3.16
N SER A 91 11.07 10.62 1.96
CA SER A 91 10.66 11.38 0.76
C SER A 91 9.55 10.72 -0.04
N LYS A 92 9.27 9.42 0.17
CA LYS A 92 8.22 8.69 -0.55
C LYS A 92 7.45 7.79 0.40
N THR A 93 6.17 8.05 0.58
CA THR A 93 5.28 7.21 1.38
C THR A 93 4.26 6.50 0.50
N TYR A 94 3.95 5.28 0.88
CA TYR A 94 2.94 4.44 0.23
C TYR A 94 1.65 4.43 1.05
N MET A 95 0.53 4.12 0.39
CA MET A 95 -0.74 3.90 1.08
C MET A 95 -0.59 2.76 2.08
N GLN A 96 -1.21 2.92 3.24
CA GLN A 96 -1.33 1.92 4.29
C GLN A 96 -2.81 1.73 4.63
N LEU A 97 -3.15 0.70 5.39
CA LEU A 97 -4.48 0.54 5.95
C LEU A 97 -4.68 1.56 7.07
N ASN A 98 -5.88 2.13 7.12
CA ASN A 98 -6.16 3.27 7.99
C ASN A 98 -6.69 2.83 9.35
N ALA A 99 -5.81 2.85 10.35
CA ALA A 99 -6.14 2.53 11.75
C ALA A 99 -7.23 3.43 12.38
N ARG A 100 -7.64 4.51 11.71
CA ARG A 100 -8.69 5.44 12.16
C ARG A 100 -9.97 5.34 11.32
N SER A 101 -9.96 4.55 10.26
CA SER A 101 -11.09 4.39 9.35
C SER A 101 -11.38 2.90 9.16
N PHE A 102 -11.85 2.28 10.22
CA PHE A 102 -12.32 0.90 10.25
C PHE A 102 -13.65 0.81 10.99
N PHE A 103 -14.36 -0.27 10.76
CA PHE A 103 -15.53 -0.67 11.53
C PHE A 103 -15.22 -2.00 12.22
N GLY A 104 -15.51 -2.11 13.52
CA GLY A 104 -15.23 -3.29 14.33
C GLY A 104 -13.81 -3.31 14.90
N VAL A 105 -13.17 -4.47 14.95
CA VAL A 105 -11.83 -4.69 15.49
C VAL A 105 -10.92 -5.20 14.38
N ALA A 106 -10.07 -4.34 13.85
CA ALA A 106 -9.05 -4.72 12.90
C ALA A 106 -7.69 -4.87 13.59
N ALA A 107 -7.09 -6.05 13.52
CA ALA A 107 -5.75 -6.30 14.03
C ALA A 107 -4.72 -5.92 12.95
N LEU A 108 -4.19 -4.70 13.03
CA LEU A 108 -3.16 -4.22 12.11
C LEU A 108 -1.75 -4.64 12.55
N SER A 109 -0.92 -5.02 11.61
CA SER A 109 0.48 -5.39 11.79
C SER A 109 1.32 -5.01 10.57
N GLU A 110 2.61 -5.30 10.60
CA GLU A 110 3.56 -5.05 9.52
C GLU A 110 3.52 -3.60 8.99
N GLY A 111 3.46 -2.62 9.91
CA GLY A 111 3.37 -1.20 9.54
C GLY A 111 2.05 -0.83 8.86
N ASN A 112 0.95 -1.45 9.29
CA ASN A 112 -0.40 -1.28 8.74
C ASN A 112 -0.54 -1.74 7.28
N THR A 113 0.25 -2.72 6.86
CA THR A 113 0.13 -3.36 5.55
C THR A 113 -0.46 -4.77 5.64
N ARG A 114 -0.67 -5.29 6.85
CA ARG A 114 -1.37 -6.55 7.10
C ARG A 114 -2.51 -6.33 8.09
N VAL A 115 -3.62 -7.00 7.87
CA VAL A 115 -4.80 -6.89 8.73
C VAL A 115 -5.50 -8.23 8.92
N GLY A 116 -5.79 -8.55 10.18
CA GLY A 116 -6.82 -9.51 10.53
C GLY A 116 -8.17 -8.79 10.60
N VAL A 117 -9.12 -9.17 9.77
CA VAL A 117 -10.47 -8.58 9.71
C VAL A 117 -11.45 -9.57 10.31
N ASP A 118 -12.04 -9.21 11.43
CA ASP A 118 -12.99 -10.07 12.15
C ASP A 118 -14.40 -9.95 11.54
N VAL A 119 -15.35 -10.64 12.12
CA VAL A 119 -16.73 -10.74 11.62
C VAL A 119 -17.41 -9.38 11.54
N TYR A 120 -17.98 -9.08 10.37
CA TYR A 120 -18.63 -7.81 10.03
C TYR A 120 -17.73 -6.58 10.05
N ASP A 121 -16.44 -6.77 10.15
CA ASP A 121 -15.47 -5.68 10.16
C ASP A 121 -15.10 -5.23 8.76
N ALA A 122 -14.62 -4.00 8.66
CA ALA A 122 -14.10 -3.42 7.42
C ALA A 122 -13.05 -2.36 7.68
N ILE A 123 -12.11 -2.22 6.74
CA ILE A 123 -11.04 -1.22 6.78
C ILE A 123 -10.79 -0.62 5.40
N ARG A 124 -10.30 0.62 5.37
CA ARG A 124 -9.93 1.35 4.15
C ARG A 124 -8.46 1.74 4.14
N GLY A 125 -7.97 2.18 2.97
CA GLY A 125 -6.66 2.77 2.82
C GLY A 125 -6.55 4.19 3.39
N THR A 126 -5.30 4.65 3.59
CA THR A 126 -4.98 6.00 4.07
C THR A 126 -4.94 7.04 2.95
N LYS A 127 -4.84 6.62 1.69
CA LYS A 127 -4.77 7.51 0.52
C LYS A 127 -5.93 7.23 -0.44
N PHE A 128 -6.34 8.27 -1.16
CA PHE A 128 -7.38 8.22 -2.18
C PHE A 128 -6.80 8.59 -3.53
N ALA A 129 -7.16 7.85 -4.58
CA ALA A 129 -6.90 8.22 -5.96
C ALA A 129 -8.04 9.11 -6.46
N SER A 130 -7.71 10.30 -6.94
CA SER A 130 -8.64 11.24 -7.60
C SER A 130 -8.29 11.49 -9.06
N SER A 131 -7.16 10.97 -9.51
CA SER A 131 -6.69 11.03 -10.89
C SER A 131 -5.67 9.92 -11.18
N GLY A 132 -5.44 9.66 -12.46
CA GLY A 132 -4.49 8.66 -12.93
C GLY A 132 -4.94 7.22 -12.67
N LYS A 133 -4.04 6.29 -12.98
CA LYS A 133 -4.27 4.85 -12.86
C LYS A 133 -3.45 4.28 -11.72
N LYS A 134 -4.09 3.57 -10.81
CA LYS A 134 -3.48 3.02 -9.60
C LYS A 134 -3.63 1.50 -9.52
N TYR A 135 -2.57 0.84 -9.08
CA TYR A 135 -2.51 -0.60 -8.85
C TYR A 135 -2.03 -0.93 -7.44
N LEU A 136 -2.60 -1.95 -6.85
CA LEU A 136 -2.13 -2.59 -5.62
C LEU A 136 -2.46 -4.07 -5.63
N GLU A 137 -1.83 -4.83 -4.75
CA GLU A 137 -2.08 -6.25 -4.54
C GLU A 137 -2.52 -6.53 -3.11
N VAL A 138 -3.41 -7.50 -2.97
CA VAL A 138 -3.84 -8.07 -1.69
C VAL A 138 -3.55 -9.56 -1.70
N THR A 139 -2.60 -10.00 -0.89
CA THR A 139 -2.33 -11.43 -0.67
C THR A 139 -3.28 -11.96 0.38
N ILE A 140 -3.93 -13.07 0.09
CA ILE A 140 -4.86 -13.75 0.98
C ILE A 140 -4.08 -14.71 1.87
N ASN A 141 -3.78 -14.33 3.11
CA ASN A 141 -3.07 -15.21 4.04
C ASN A 141 -4.00 -16.27 4.65
N THR A 142 -5.23 -15.87 4.94
CA THR A 142 -6.31 -16.77 5.39
C THR A 142 -7.64 -16.23 4.87
N VAL A 143 -8.25 -16.99 3.97
CA VAL A 143 -9.56 -16.65 3.42
C VAL A 143 -10.67 -17.00 4.42
N ASN A 144 -11.61 -16.11 4.54
CA ASN A 144 -12.91 -16.40 5.12
C ASN A 144 -13.98 -15.78 4.22
N ASN A 145 -15.07 -15.31 4.70
CA ASN A 145 -16.04 -14.59 3.85
C ASN A 145 -15.55 -13.17 3.56
N THR A 146 -14.40 -13.10 2.89
CA THR A 146 -13.60 -11.90 2.64
C THR A 146 -14.14 -11.12 1.45
N TYR A 147 -14.14 -9.81 1.58
CA TYR A 147 -14.53 -8.83 0.56
C TYR A 147 -13.36 -7.90 0.28
N ILE A 148 -12.98 -7.79 -0.99
CA ILE A 148 -11.89 -6.92 -1.44
C ILE A 148 -12.38 -6.07 -2.59
N GLY A 149 -12.15 -4.76 -2.54
CA GLY A 149 -12.57 -3.87 -3.60
C GLY A 149 -12.24 -2.41 -3.34
N VAL A 150 -13.13 -1.53 -3.77
CA VAL A 150 -12.95 -0.09 -3.80
C VAL A 150 -14.09 0.61 -3.07
N ALA A 151 -13.74 1.59 -2.26
CA ALA A 151 -14.67 2.53 -1.62
C ALA A 151 -14.43 3.93 -2.14
N ASN A 152 -15.48 4.74 -2.31
CA ASN A 152 -15.33 6.18 -2.48
C ASN A 152 -15.09 6.88 -1.12
N ASN A 153 -14.71 8.15 -1.13
CA ASN A 153 -14.41 8.88 0.11
C ASN A 153 -15.66 9.09 1.00
N SER A 154 -16.85 9.14 0.40
CA SER A 154 -18.12 9.24 1.14
C SER A 154 -18.52 7.95 1.86
N ALA A 155 -17.85 6.82 1.57
CA ALA A 155 -18.12 5.57 2.26
C ALA A 155 -17.72 5.66 3.73
N ALA A 156 -18.65 5.52 4.63
CA ALA A 156 -18.33 5.21 6.02
C ALA A 156 -18.05 3.72 6.14
N PRO A 157 -16.97 3.28 6.78
CA PRO A 157 -16.73 1.86 7.03
C PRO A 157 -17.70 1.40 8.13
N THR A 158 -18.95 1.07 7.74
CA THR A 158 -20.01 0.65 8.67
C THR A 158 -20.28 -0.84 8.66
N SER A 159 -19.73 -1.55 7.67
CA SER A 159 -19.74 -3.02 7.57
C SER A 159 -18.87 -3.48 6.40
N PHE A 160 -18.71 -4.79 6.25
CA PHE A 160 -17.97 -5.43 5.15
C PHE A 160 -18.48 -5.06 3.74
N SER A 161 -19.77 -4.77 3.60
CA SER A 161 -20.42 -4.39 2.34
C SER A 161 -21.14 -3.06 2.46
N SER A 162 -20.48 -2.07 3.06
CA SER A 162 -21.02 -0.73 3.29
C SER A 162 -21.59 -0.08 2.01
N LEU A 163 -22.42 0.92 2.19
CA LEU A 163 -22.80 1.82 1.10
C LEU A 163 -21.55 2.48 0.51
N ASN A 164 -21.57 2.74 -0.81
CA ASN A 164 -20.49 3.40 -1.54
C ASN A 164 -19.22 2.54 -1.70
N VAL A 165 -19.40 1.23 -1.71
CA VAL A 165 -18.35 0.22 -1.94
C VAL A 165 -18.72 -0.68 -3.10
N ALA A 166 -17.75 -0.98 -3.95
CA ALA A 166 -17.79 -2.07 -4.93
C ALA A 166 -16.71 -3.09 -4.58
N CYS A 167 -17.07 -4.32 -4.29
CA CYS A 167 -16.12 -5.34 -3.86
C CYS A 167 -16.48 -6.73 -4.39
N LEU A 168 -15.45 -7.56 -4.58
CA LEU A 168 -15.55 -8.96 -4.87
C LEU A 168 -15.53 -9.75 -3.56
N GLN A 169 -16.52 -10.60 -3.37
CA GLN A 169 -16.57 -11.58 -2.28
C GLN A 169 -15.81 -12.84 -2.69
N LYS A 170 -15.21 -13.53 -1.76
CA LYS A 170 -14.37 -14.72 -2.00
C LYS A 170 -14.96 -15.77 -2.94
N GLY A 171 -16.27 -15.90 -2.98
CA GLY A 171 -16.99 -16.85 -3.84
C GLY A 171 -17.19 -16.36 -5.28
N GLY A 172 -16.69 -15.17 -5.61
CA GLY A 172 -16.80 -14.59 -6.93
C GLY A 172 -18.01 -13.68 -7.13
N ASP A 173 -18.83 -13.44 -6.10
CA ASP A 173 -19.95 -12.50 -6.19
C ASP A 173 -19.45 -11.06 -6.06
N ILE A 174 -20.00 -10.17 -6.90
CA ILE A 174 -19.75 -8.75 -6.81
C ILE A 174 -20.81 -8.10 -5.94
N TYR A 175 -20.39 -7.40 -4.89
CA TYR A 175 -21.24 -6.62 -4.03
C TYR A 175 -21.09 -5.14 -4.34
N ILE A 176 -22.21 -4.47 -4.55
CA ILE A 176 -22.30 -3.02 -4.77
C ILE A 176 -23.33 -2.47 -3.80
N ASN A 177 -22.91 -1.55 -2.94
CA ASN A 177 -23.80 -0.93 -1.96
C ASN A 177 -24.56 -1.97 -1.10
N ALA A 178 -23.86 -2.96 -0.59
CA ALA A 178 -24.40 -4.06 0.22
C ALA A 178 -25.37 -5.01 -0.52
N ALA A 179 -25.45 -4.95 -1.83
CA ALA A 179 -26.30 -5.82 -2.64
C ALA A 179 -25.52 -6.51 -3.76
N ILE A 180 -25.99 -7.67 -4.17
CA ILE A 180 -25.49 -8.36 -5.38
C ILE A 180 -26.37 -7.92 -6.53
N PRO A 181 -25.85 -7.16 -7.52
CA PRO A 181 -26.62 -6.83 -8.72
C PRO A 181 -27.01 -8.06 -9.52
N ALA A 182 -28.14 -8.00 -10.23
CA ALA A 182 -28.56 -9.08 -11.08
C ALA A 182 -27.52 -9.40 -12.17
N GLY A 183 -27.14 -10.68 -12.31
CA GLY A 183 -26.16 -11.15 -13.29
C GLY A 183 -24.70 -11.08 -12.82
N THR A 184 -24.42 -10.64 -11.60
CA THR A 184 -23.07 -10.58 -11.06
C THR A 184 -22.71 -11.73 -10.10
N ASN A 185 -23.56 -12.75 -10.00
CA ASN A 185 -23.28 -13.96 -9.24
C ASN A 185 -22.41 -14.91 -10.09
N GLY A 186 -21.32 -15.38 -9.55
CA GLY A 186 -20.53 -16.35 -10.28
C GLY A 186 -19.22 -16.71 -9.61
N SER A 187 -18.85 -17.97 -9.73
CA SER A 187 -17.67 -18.57 -9.10
C SER A 187 -16.38 -18.45 -9.93
N SER A 188 -16.43 -17.87 -11.13
CA SER A 188 -15.25 -17.76 -12.02
C SER A 188 -14.17 -16.83 -11.48
N HIS A 189 -14.53 -15.96 -10.53
CA HIS A 189 -13.64 -14.97 -9.89
C HIS A 189 -13.43 -15.27 -8.39
N ALA A 190 -13.66 -16.51 -7.98
CA ALA A 190 -13.41 -16.93 -6.59
C ALA A 190 -11.92 -16.92 -6.29
N PHE A 191 -11.56 -16.55 -5.04
CA PHE A 191 -10.19 -16.59 -4.56
C PHE A 191 -10.10 -17.40 -3.26
N VAL A 192 -8.91 -17.96 -3.00
CA VAL A 192 -8.61 -18.84 -1.86
C VAL A 192 -7.35 -18.37 -1.13
N ASP A 193 -6.92 -19.12 -0.12
CA ASP A 193 -5.65 -18.87 0.59
C ASP A 193 -4.48 -18.86 -0.42
N ASP A 194 -3.50 -18.00 -0.17
CA ASP A 194 -2.31 -17.76 -0.98
C ASP A 194 -2.54 -17.06 -2.32
N ASP A 195 -3.79 -16.81 -2.73
CA ASP A 195 -4.06 -16.00 -3.93
C ASP A 195 -3.66 -14.54 -3.76
N VAL A 196 -3.26 -13.94 -4.88
CA VAL A 196 -2.97 -12.51 -4.98
C VAL A 196 -4.08 -11.83 -5.79
N VAL A 197 -4.86 -11.00 -5.11
CA VAL A 197 -5.92 -10.19 -5.73
C VAL A 197 -5.35 -8.82 -6.09
N GLY A 198 -5.26 -8.51 -7.38
CA GLY A 198 -4.88 -7.19 -7.86
C GLY A 198 -6.09 -6.26 -7.94
N ILE A 199 -5.91 -5.01 -7.53
CA ILE A 199 -6.91 -3.93 -7.63
C ILE A 199 -6.38 -2.87 -8.59
N LEU A 200 -7.12 -2.62 -9.66
CA LEU A 200 -6.80 -1.64 -10.70
C LEU A 200 -7.87 -0.54 -10.68
N ILE A 201 -7.47 0.70 -10.46
CA ILE A 201 -8.36 1.87 -10.46
C ILE A 201 -7.90 2.83 -11.55
N ASP A 202 -8.78 3.16 -12.47
CA ASP A 202 -8.64 4.31 -13.39
C ASP A 202 -9.54 5.43 -12.86
N ALA A 203 -8.94 6.35 -12.08
CA ALA A 203 -9.69 7.42 -11.44
C ALA A 203 -10.15 8.48 -12.45
N ASP A 204 -9.44 8.67 -13.56
CA ASP A 204 -9.81 9.61 -14.61
C ASP A 204 -11.09 9.18 -15.34
N ASN A 205 -11.19 7.87 -15.63
CA ASN A 205 -12.37 7.28 -16.29
C ASN A 205 -13.35 6.67 -15.29
N LYS A 206 -13.08 6.77 -13.98
CA LYS A 206 -13.90 6.25 -12.89
C LYS A 206 -14.25 4.77 -13.06
N LYS A 207 -13.23 3.97 -13.36
CA LYS A 207 -13.37 2.53 -13.56
C LYS A 207 -12.47 1.72 -12.64
N PHE A 208 -12.91 0.51 -12.36
CA PHE A 208 -12.22 -0.41 -11.47
C PHE A 208 -12.27 -1.83 -12.03
N TRP A 209 -11.15 -2.54 -11.91
CA TRP A 209 -11.01 -3.96 -12.25
C TRP A 209 -10.33 -4.70 -11.11
N GLN A 210 -10.44 -6.02 -11.15
CA GLN A 210 -9.71 -6.92 -10.28
C GLN A 210 -8.99 -7.98 -11.10
N SER A 211 -7.87 -8.47 -10.56
CA SER A 211 -7.20 -9.66 -11.05
C SER A 211 -7.07 -10.69 -9.94
N ILE A 212 -6.99 -11.96 -10.31
CA ILE A 212 -6.63 -13.05 -9.41
C ILE A 212 -5.40 -13.71 -10.00
N ASN A 213 -4.31 -13.74 -9.26
CA ASN A 213 -3.01 -14.27 -9.69
C ASN A 213 -2.55 -13.71 -11.06
N GLY A 214 -2.78 -12.40 -11.27
CA GLY A 214 -2.42 -11.68 -12.49
C GLY A 214 -3.44 -11.76 -13.63
N GLN A 215 -4.41 -12.66 -13.59
CA GLN A 215 -5.47 -12.72 -14.58
C GLN A 215 -6.53 -11.67 -14.25
N ILE A 216 -6.71 -10.69 -15.15
CA ILE A 216 -7.71 -9.62 -14.98
C ILE A 216 -9.07 -10.11 -15.45
N ASN A 217 -10.08 -9.80 -14.69
CA ASN A 217 -11.43 -10.31 -14.89
C ASN A 217 -12.41 -9.17 -15.15
N SER A 218 -13.37 -9.42 -16.02
CA SER A 218 -14.48 -8.53 -16.29
C SER A 218 -15.38 -8.38 -15.06
N LEU A 219 -15.59 -7.17 -14.58
CA LEU A 219 -16.49 -6.87 -13.46
C LEU A 219 -17.87 -6.39 -13.91
N ASP A 220 -18.04 -5.99 -15.17
CA ASP A 220 -19.35 -5.69 -15.75
C ASP A 220 -20.11 -6.96 -16.15
N ARG A 221 -19.39 -8.09 -16.21
CA ARG A 221 -19.92 -9.45 -16.42
C ARG A 221 -20.84 -9.62 -17.63
N THR A 222 -20.59 -8.89 -18.67
CA THR A 222 -21.37 -9.00 -19.91
C THR A 222 -20.45 -8.99 -21.15
N PRO A 223 -19.88 -10.11 -21.52
CA PRO A 223 -19.80 -11.45 -20.91
C PRO A 223 -18.80 -11.51 -19.74
N ASP A 224 -18.88 -12.56 -18.93
CA ASP A 224 -17.87 -12.89 -17.91
C ASP A 224 -16.64 -13.48 -18.64
N ILE A 225 -15.62 -12.67 -18.83
CA ILE A 225 -14.42 -12.99 -19.61
C ILE A 225 -13.15 -12.56 -18.90
N ASP A 226 -12.09 -13.31 -19.19
CA ASP A 226 -10.74 -12.86 -18.92
C ASP A 226 -10.37 -11.70 -19.84
N LEU A 227 -9.80 -10.64 -19.24
CA LEU A 227 -9.38 -9.45 -19.95
C LEU A 227 -7.87 -9.45 -20.18
N SER A 228 -7.47 -8.92 -21.32
CA SER A 228 -6.07 -8.55 -21.59
C SER A 228 -5.76 -7.15 -21.04
N ASP A 229 -4.48 -6.82 -20.93
CA ASP A 229 -4.05 -5.46 -20.58
C ASP A 229 -4.62 -4.42 -21.54
N SER A 230 -4.72 -4.74 -22.84
CA SER A 230 -5.28 -3.82 -23.84
C SER A 230 -6.77 -3.56 -23.63
N ASP A 231 -7.54 -4.52 -23.13
CA ASP A 231 -8.95 -4.33 -22.79
C ASP A 231 -9.09 -3.34 -21.62
N VAL A 232 -8.26 -3.52 -20.58
CA VAL A 232 -8.24 -2.63 -19.41
C VAL A 232 -7.81 -1.22 -19.79
N ILE A 233 -6.78 -1.08 -20.64
CA ILE A 233 -6.32 0.23 -21.13
C ILE A 233 -7.43 0.91 -21.94
N ALA A 234 -8.21 0.15 -22.71
CA ALA A 234 -9.36 0.62 -23.48
C ALA A 234 -10.61 0.89 -22.61
N GLY A 235 -10.58 0.54 -21.32
CA GLY A 235 -11.71 0.73 -20.41
C GLY A 235 -12.79 -0.35 -20.50
N THR A 236 -12.51 -1.48 -21.17
CA THR A 236 -13.45 -2.61 -21.35
C THR A 236 -13.59 -3.40 -20.05
N GLY A 237 -14.79 -3.87 -19.75
CA GLY A 237 -15.11 -4.81 -18.66
C GLY A 237 -14.90 -4.28 -17.24
N GLY A 238 -14.57 -3.00 -17.08
CA GLY A 238 -14.41 -2.37 -15.78
C GLY A 238 -15.74 -1.95 -15.17
N PHE A 239 -15.83 -2.11 -13.85
CA PHE A 239 -16.96 -1.59 -13.09
C PHE A 239 -16.98 -0.05 -13.11
N ASP A 240 -18.13 0.53 -13.38
CA ASP A 240 -18.34 1.98 -13.40
C ASP A 240 -18.56 2.53 -11.99
N LEU A 241 -17.54 3.22 -11.47
CA LEU A 241 -17.55 3.79 -10.12
C LEU A 241 -18.53 4.94 -9.96
N THR A 242 -19.00 5.55 -11.06
CA THR A 242 -20.06 6.61 -11.00
C THR A 242 -21.39 6.05 -10.50
N SER A 243 -21.57 4.72 -10.56
CA SER A 243 -22.76 4.05 -10.03
C SER A 243 -22.80 3.96 -8.50
N LEU A 244 -21.68 4.27 -7.82
CA LEU A 244 -21.63 4.33 -6.37
C LEU A 244 -22.33 5.61 -5.87
N PRO A 245 -23.28 5.51 -4.92
CA PRO A 245 -23.92 6.68 -4.34
C PRO A 245 -22.90 7.66 -3.76
N GLY A 246 -23.12 8.96 -3.97
CA GLY A 246 -22.24 10.00 -3.44
C GLY A 246 -20.82 9.93 -4.02
N ASP A 247 -20.68 9.47 -5.27
CA ASP A 247 -19.39 9.49 -5.96
C ASP A 247 -18.83 10.92 -5.98
N ASP A 248 -17.66 11.08 -5.34
CA ASP A 248 -16.93 12.33 -5.22
C ASP A 248 -15.63 12.32 -6.02
N GLY A 249 -15.39 11.24 -6.78
CA GLY A 249 -14.18 11.04 -7.58
C GLY A 249 -12.94 10.68 -6.78
N PHE A 250 -13.06 10.33 -5.51
CA PHE A 250 -11.95 9.90 -4.64
C PHE A 250 -12.11 8.44 -4.25
N TYR A 251 -11.19 7.58 -4.61
CA TYR A 251 -11.28 6.13 -4.45
C TYR A 251 -10.12 5.56 -3.66
N THR A 252 -10.39 4.58 -2.79
CA THR A 252 -9.40 3.86 -1.98
C THR A 252 -9.75 2.39 -1.90
N ILE A 253 -8.80 1.55 -1.43
CA ILE A 253 -9.08 0.13 -1.15
C ILE A 253 -10.11 -0.01 -0.03
N HIS A 254 -10.93 -1.06 -0.15
CA HIS A 254 -11.83 -1.56 0.89
C HIS A 254 -11.57 -3.06 1.10
N ILE A 255 -11.45 -3.46 2.37
CA ILE A 255 -11.33 -4.85 2.80
C ILE A 255 -12.36 -5.07 3.89
N GLY A 256 -13.13 -6.14 3.79
CA GLY A 256 -14.13 -6.52 4.78
C GLY A 256 -14.27 -8.02 4.94
N ASN A 257 -14.96 -8.45 5.98
CA ASN A 257 -15.30 -9.83 6.26
C ASN A 257 -16.71 -9.93 6.84
N SER A 258 -17.51 -10.90 6.41
CA SER A 258 -18.92 -10.99 6.82
C SER A 258 -19.25 -12.19 7.69
N ASP A 259 -18.34 -13.13 7.93
CA ASP A 259 -18.69 -14.39 8.55
C ASP A 259 -17.62 -14.89 9.54
N GLY A 260 -18.06 -15.54 10.54
CA GLY A 260 -17.67 -16.52 11.56
C GLY A 260 -16.23 -16.61 12.06
N SER A 261 -15.23 -16.25 11.26
CA SER A 261 -13.81 -16.33 11.60
C SER A 261 -13.03 -15.16 11.01
N THR A 262 -11.88 -14.86 11.58
CA THR A 262 -11.00 -13.80 11.13
C THR A 262 -10.43 -14.13 9.75
N ALA A 263 -10.56 -13.23 8.77
CA ALA A 263 -9.78 -13.23 7.54
C ALA A 263 -8.46 -12.50 7.77
N ASP A 264 -7.37 -12.95 7.16
CA ASP A 264 -6.06 -12.31 7.26
C ASP A 264 -5.56 -12.00 5.85
N VAL A 265 -5.20 -10.74 5.61
CA VAL A 265 -4.70 -10.30 4.31
C VAL A 265 -3.52 -9.34 4.46
N SER A 266 -2.61 -9.39 3.47
CA SER A 266 -1.48 -8.47 3.35
C SER A 266 -1.65 -7.60 2.10
N VAL A 267 -1.45 -6.28 2.23
CA VAL A 267 -1.63 -5.30 1.16
C VAL A 267 -0.27 -4.79 0.69
N ASN A 268 0.02 -4.96 -0.58
CA ASN A 268 1.19 -4.37 -1.24
C ASN A 268 0.73 -3.21 -2.13
N THR A 269 1.09 -2.01 -1.75
CA THR A 269 0.74 -0.76 -2.44
C THR A 269 1.89 -0.20 -3.28
N GLY A 270 2.93 -1.03 -3.51
CA GLY A 270 4.18 -0.69 -4.19
C GLY A 270 5.37 -0.48 -3.25
N HIS A 271 5.16 -0.60 -1.94
CA HIS A 271 6.26 -0.55 -0.95
C HIS A 271 7.17 -1.77 -1.02
N LYS A 272 6.75 -2.81 -1.71
CA LYS A 272 7.54 -3.98 -2.15
C LYS A 272 7.31 -4.20 -3.64
N ALA A 273 8.15 -5.00 -4.29
CA ALA A 273 7.89 -5.43 -5.65
C ALA A 273 6.51 -6.13 -5.74
N PHE A 274 5.78 -5.83 -6.79
CA PHE A 274 4.52 -6.53 -7.07
C PHE A 274 4.79 -7.97 -7.50
N ALA A 275 3.89 -8.88 -7.16
CA ALA A 275 3.93 -10.27 -7.61
C ALA A 275 3.59 -10.38 -9.11
N HIS A 276 2.73 -9.50 -9.59
CA HIS A 276 2.29 -9.46 -10.99
C HIS A 276 2.55 -8.07 -11.59
N THR A 277 2.92 -8.06 -12.87
CA THR A 277 3.13 -6.79 -13.59
C THR A 277 1.80 -6.11 -13.86
N PRO A 278 1.57 -4.88 -13.40
CA PRO A 278 0.34 -4.15 -13.76
C PRO A 278 0.34 -3.75 -15.23
N PRO A 279 -0.84 -3.56 -15.83
CA PRO A 279 -0.95 -3.02 -17.20
C PRO A 279 -0.26 -1.66 -17.36
N GLU A 280 0.11 -1.33 -18.60
CA GLU A 280 0.78 -0.07 -18.92
C GLU A 280 -0.04 1.14 -18.44
N GLY A 281 0.64 2.12 -17.84
CA GLY A 281 0.05 3.34 -17.30
C GLY A 281 -0.45 3.21 -15.86
N TYR A 282 -0.54 2.02 -15.29
CA TYR A 282 -0.85 1.85 -13.89
C TYR A 282 0.40 2.03 -13.02
N THR A 283 0.25 2.78 -11.95
CA THR A 283 1.33 3.12 -11.01
C THR A 283 1.00 2.66 -9.60
N ASP A 284 2.03 2.55 -8.77
CA ASP A 284 1.89 2.27 -7.34
C ASP A 284 1.14 3.40 -6.59
N TRP A 285 0.88 3.19 -5.31
CA TRP A 285 0.26 4.15 -4.40
C TRP A 285 1.29 4.98 -3.60
N GLY A 286 2.52 5.03 -4.08
CA GLY A 286 3.52 5.94 -3.57
C GLY A 286 3.21 7.38 -3.96
N SER A 287 3.52 8.30 -3.08
CA SER A 287 3.56 9.73 -3.38
C SER A 287 4.84 10.31 -2.81
N ASP A 288 5.44 11.19 -3.56
CA ASP A 288 6.57 11.96 -3.07
C ASP A 288 6.07 12.94 -2.01
N ASN A 289 6.80 13.02 -0.89
CA ASN A 289 6.40 13.87 0.23
C ASN A 289 6.87 15.31 0.06
N TYR A 290 7.68 15.58 -0.98
CA TYR A 290 8.37 16.85 -1.20
C TYR A 290 8.03 17.52 -2.55
N THR A 291 6.94 17.11 -3.19
CA THR A 291 6.46 17.77 -4.42
C THR A 291 5.36 18.78 -4.13
#